data_66c62c055fa2092278b5bee378e01668
#
_entry.id   66c62c055fa2092278b5bee378e01668
#
_cell.length_a   1.000
_cell.length_b   1.000
_cell.length_c   1.000
_cell.angle_alpha   90.00
_cell.angle_beta   90.00
_cell.angle_gamma   90.00
#
_symmetry.space_group_name_H-M   'P 1'
#
loop_
_entity.id
_entity.type
_entity.pdbx_description
1 polymer ?
#
loop_
_entity_poly.entity_id
_entity_poly.type
_entity_poly.pdbx_seq_one_letter_code
_entity_poly.pdbx_strand_id
1 'polypeptide(L)'
;LVGHFVIGGGPVVSLDGKTSLTEQELDSNIASYTLDGQVHNMTAREVIEGTTSLKAMANEDGTYKIPAPTYVLMYAQNKILLDDAKSRNLSVSDEELASFTQSVYGTSDYAAIAQQYQISEDEAKKTLTDPALVGKLRDSVVTTALPDQPEAPAQPADPSNDVPTEAYATYVIGLLGDEWDSANDTWARTDGDYYAVLSGYEISSSGATYAAAQAAFNVANSKYAQAYQQVGQEWTDYVNNQLMSKASIQIGSLVSAI
;
A
#
# COMPACT_ATOMS: atom_id res chain seq x y z
N LEU A 1 -13.42 -37.09 4.67
CA LEU A 1 -14.36 -36.12 5.21
C LEU A 1 -13.55 -34.96 5.75
N VAL A 2 -13.36 -33.91 4.94
CA VAL A 2 -12.77 -32.65 5.38
C VAL A 2 -13.89 -31.87 6.05
N GLY A 3 -13.83 -31.75 7.37
CA GLY A 3 -14.77 -30.94 8.12
C GLY A 3 -14.55 -29.47 7.80
N HIS A 4 -15.53 -28.82 7.19
CA HIS A 4 -15.54 -27.37 7.08
C HIS A 4 -15.93 -26.78 8.45
N PHE A 5 -15.00 -26.07 9.08
CA PHE A 5 -15.31 -25.27 10.24
C PHE A 5 -15.90 -23.93 9.76
N VAL A 6 -17.17 -23.69 10.12
CA VAL A 6 -17.83 -22.39 9.89
C VAL A 6 -17.57 -21.51 11.10
N ILE A 7 -16.81 -20.46 10.91
CA ILE A 7 -16.59 -19.42 11.92
C ILE A 7 -17.61 -18.30 11.66
N GLY A 8 -18.63 -18.20 12.54
CA GLY A 8 -19.72 -17.23 12.41
C GLY A 8 -21.03 -17.86 11.91
N GLY A 9 -22.13 -17.54 12.57
CA GLY A 9 -23.40 -18.25 12.47
C GLY A 9 -24.14 -18.10 11.15
N GLY A 10 -24.73 -19.18 10.69
CA GLY A 10 -25.76 -19.25 9.66
C GLY A 10 -25.29 -19.13 8.21
N PRO A 11 -26.13 -19.55 7.26
CA PRO A 11 -25.84 -19.45 5.82
C PRO A 11 -25.90 -18.01 5.33
N VAL A 12 -25.27 -17.75 4.18
CA VAL A 12 -25.43 -16.50 3.45
C VAL A 12 -26.88 -16.36 2.99
N VAL A 13 -27.52 -15.24 3.33
CA VAL A 13 -28.93 -14.98 2.95
C VAL A 13 -28.99 -14.37 1.56
N SER A 14 -30.03 -14.71 0.80
CA SER A 14 -30.32 -14.04 -0.48
C SER A 14 -30.89 -12.65 -0.20
N LEU A 15 -30.38 -11.67 -0.95
CA LEU A 15 -30.90 -10.29 -0.97
C LEU A 15 -31.76 -10.02 -2.20
N ASP A 16 -32.10 -11.06 -2.99
CA ASP A 16 -32.90 -10.93 -4.20
C ASP A 16 -34.26 -10.33 -3.90
N GLY A 17 -34.63 -9.29 -4.65
CA GLY A 17 -35.90 -8.58 -4.49
C GLY A 17 -35.99 -7.62 -3.31
N LYS A 18 -34.93 -7.49 -2.49
CA LYS A 18 -34.87 -6.48 -1.43
C LYS A 18 -34.39 -5.13 -1.98
N THR A 19 -34.96 -4.05 -1.47
CA THR A 19 -34.59 -2.67 -1.79
C THR A 19 -33.87 -1.99 -0.64
N SER A 20 -34.02 -2.52 0.58
CA SER A 20 -33.39 -2.01 1.81
C SER A 20 -33.25 -3.13 2.84
N LEU A 21 -32.50 -2.85 3.91
CA LEU A 21 -32.31 -3.72 5.06
C LEU A 21 -32.89 -3.04 6.31
N THR A 22 -33.57 -3.80 7.15
CA THR A 22 -33.94 -3.37 8.49
C THR A 22 -32.73 -3.44 9.43
N GLU A 23 -32.82 -2.80 10.62
CA GLU A 23 -31.78 -2.88 11.65
C GLU A 23 -31.42 -4.33 12.01
N GLN A 24 -32.40 -5.22 12.09
CA GLN A 24 -32.17 -6.65 12.39
C GLN A 24 -31.48 -7.40 11.24
N GLU A 25 -31.75 -6.99 10.00
CA GLU A 25 -31.14 -7.62 8.82
C GLU A 25 -29.69 -7.19 8.59
N LEU A 26 -29.24 -6.11 9.23
CA LEU A 26 -27.83 -5.73 9.23
C LEU A 26 -26.92 -6.82 9.81
N ASP A 27 -27.42 -7.63 10.75
CA ASP A 27 -26.66 -8.71 11.38
C ASP A 27 -26.78 -10.05 10.64
N SER A 28 -27.45 -10.05 9.47
CA SER A 28 -27.50 -11.23 8.60
C SER A 28 -26.24 -11.35 7.75
N ASN A 29 -25.80 -12.60 7.53
CA ASN A 29 -24.67 -12.89 6.66
C ASN A 29 -25.05 -12.66 5.20
N ILE A 30 -24.53 -11.62 4.58
CA ILE A 30 -24.81 -11.28 3.17
C ILE A 30 -23.73 -11.80 2.21
N ALA A 31 -22.61 -12.22 2.74
CA ALA A 31 -21.52 -12.81 1.97
C ALA A 31 -20.66 -13.74 2.84
N SER A 32 -19.83 -14.53 2.20
CA SER A 32 -18.78 -15.31 2.85
C SER A 32 -17.57 -15.43 1.94
N TYR A 33 -16.41 -15.68 2.53
CA TYR A 33 -15.24 -16.15 1.78
C TYR A 33 -14.71 -17.44 2.41
N THR A 34 -14.08 -18.25 1.59
CA THR A 34 -13.37 -19.45 2.04
C THR A 34 -11.90 -19.25 1.76
N LEU A 35 -11.06 -19.43 2.77
CA LEU A 35 -9.60 -19.38 2.66
C LEU A 35 -9.04 -20.58 3.44
N ASP A 36 -8.13 -21.33 2.82
CA ASP A 36 -7.50 -22.53 3.41
C ASP A 36 -8.51 -23.53 4.01
N GLY A 37 -9.68 -23.66 3.37
CA GLY A 37 -10.76 -24.57 3.79
C GLY A 37 -11.63 -24.06 4.95
N GLN A 38 -11.37 -22.86 5.46
CA GLN A 38 -12.20 -22.21 6.48
C GLN A 38 -13.17 -21.22 5.84
N VAL A 39 -14.43 -21.26 6.28
CA VAL A 39 -15.49 -20.35 5.82
C VAL A 39 -15.66 -19.22 6.83
N HIS A 40 -15.55 -18.00 6.34
CA HIS A 40 -15.75 -16.76 7.09
C HIS A 40 -16.98 -16.04 6.56
N ASN A 41 -17.98 -15.88 7.41
CA ASN A 41 -19.18 -15.12 7.07
C ASN A 41 -18.99 -13.63 7.31
N MET A 42 -19.70 -12.82 6.53
CA MET A 42 -19.68 -11.35 6.63
C MET A 42 -21.10 -10.83 6.70
N THR A 43 -21.39 -10.09 7.77
CA THR A 43 -22.70 -9.46 7.94
C THR A 43 -22.81 -8.18 7.12
N ALA A 44 -24.05 -7.73 6.85
CA ALA A 44 -24.27 -6.45 6.19
C ALA A 44 -23.69 -5.29 7.00
N ARG A 45 -23.80 -5.34 8.32
CA ARG A 45 -23.24 -4.35 9.25
C ARG A 45 -21.73 -4.25 9.08
N GLU A 46 -21.02 -5.37 9.15
CA GLU A 46 -19.55 -5.41 9.00
C GLU A 46 -19.09 -4.84 7.65
N VAL A 47 -19.78 -5.19 6.57
CA VAL A 47 -19.45 -4.67 5.23
C VAL A 47 -19.67 -3.16 5.17
N ILE A 48 -20.80 -2.66 5.70
CA ILE A 48 -21.10 -1.24 5.69
C ILE A 48 -20.07 -0.46 6.53
N GLU A 49 -19.82 -0.89 7.76
CA GLU A 49 -18.88 -0.22 8.66
C GLU A 49 -17.43 -0.31 8.16
N GLY A 50 -17.07 -1.37 7.47
CA GLY A 50 -15.73 -1.56 6.90
C GLY A 50 -15.51 -0.86 5.56
N THR A 51 -16.56 -0.34 4.90
CA THR A 51 -16.43 0.34 3.60
C THR A 51 -16.95 1.78 3.60
N THR A 52 -17.85 2.12 4.53
CA THR A 52 -18.47 3.45 4.67
C THR A 52 -18.89 3.68 6.12
N SER A 53 -20.14 4.05 6.37
CA SER A 53 -20.72 4.13 7.71
C SER A 53 -22.21 3.82 7.68
N LEU A 54 -22.75 3.33 8.79
CA LEU A 54 -24.20 3.11 8.94
C LEU A 54 -24.98 4.41 8.71
N LYS A 55 -24.46 5.54 9.18
CA LYS A 55 -25.09 6.85 8.96
C LYS A 55 -25.21 7.21 7.49
N ALA A 56 -24.17 6.94 6.68
CA ALA A 56 -24.19 7.21 5.24
C ALA A 56 -25.13 6.27 4.46
N MET A 57 -25.38 5.09 5.00
CA MET A 57 -26.26 4.08 4.39
C MET A 57 -27.68 4.14 4.92
N ALA A 58 -28.00 4.95 5.93
CA ALA A 58 -29.34 5.08 6.48
C ALA A 58 -30.29 5.78 5.51
N ASN A 59 -31.53 5.27 5.42
CA ASN A 59 -32.66 5.89 4.73
C ASN A 59 -33.50 6.71 5.73
N GLU A 60 -34.35 7.59 5.22
CA GLU A 60 -35.23 8.44 6.06
C GLU A 60 -36.28 7.60 6.84
N ASP A 61 -36.64 6.44 6.36
CA ASP A 61 -37.60 5.52 6.98
C ASP A 61 -37.00 4.60 8.06
N GLY A 62 -35.72 4.81 8.42
CA GLY A 62 -35.02 3.99 9.42
C GLY A 62 -34.51 2.65 8.90
N THR A 63 -34.60 2.40 7.62
CA THR A 63 -33.93 1.26 6.95
C THR A 63 -32.55 1.66 6.44
N TYR A 64 -31.81 0.71 5.87
CA TYR A 64 -30.47 0.91 5.35
C TYR A 64 -30.36 0.48 3.89
N LYS A 65 -29.57 1.19 3.12
CA LYS A 65 -29.23 0.80 1.75
C LYS A 65 -28.48 -0.53 1.75
N ILE A 66 -28.77 -1.36 0.76
CA ILE A 66 -28.03 -2.62 0.55
C ILE A 66 -26.63 -2.28 0.02
N PRO A 67 -25.56 -2.81 0.60
CA PRO A 67 -24.21 -2.62 0.07
C PRO A 67 -24.11 -3.13 -1.37
N ALA A 68 -23.56 -2.33 -2.27
CA ALA A 68 -23.34 -2.78 -3.63
C ALA A 68 -22.37 -3.98 -3.67
N PRO A 69 -22.53 -4.94 -4.57
CA PRO A 69 -21.69 -6.13 -4.66
C PRO A 69 -20.18 -5.81 -4.75
N THR A 70 -19.84 -4.68 -5.38
CA THR A 70 -18.46 -4.19 -5.46
C THR A 70 -17.86 -3.85 -4.09
N TYR A 71 -18.63 -3.24 -3.19
CA TYR A 71 -18.19 -2.96 -1.81
C TYR A 71 -18.06 -4.25 -0.99
N VAL A 72 -18.99 -5.19 -1.18
CA VAL A 72 -18.91 -6.50 -0.53
C VAL A 72 -17.66 -7.25 -0.97
N LEU A 73 -17.37 -7.25 -2.27
CA LEU A 73 -16.16 -7.87 -2.83
C LEU A 73 -14.89 -7.22 -2.29
N MET A 74 -14.83 -5.89 -2.28
CA MET A 74 -13.69 -5.13 -1.77
C MET A 74 -13.45 -5.42 -0.28
N TYR A 75 -14.52 -5.48 0.52
CA TYR A 75 -14.43 -5.83 1.94
C TYR A 75 -13.92 -7.26 2.13
N ALA A 76 -14.45 -8.23 1.36
CA ALA A 76 -13.99 -9.62 1.42
C ALA A 76 -12.50 -9.75 1.07
N GLN A 77 -12.05 -9.09 0.01
CA GLN A 77 -10.65 -9.08 -0.39
C GLN A 77 -9.74 -8.50 0.70
N ASN A 78 -10.18 -7.41 1.34
CA ASN A 78 -9.42 -6.83 2.46
C ASN A 78 -9.36 -7.78 3.65
N LYS A 79 -10.46 -8.46 3.99
CA LYS A 79 -10.47 -9.46 5.08
C LYS A 79 -9.53 -10.63 4.78
N ILE A 80 -9.47 -11.10 3.54
CA ILE A 80 -8.56 -12.16 3.11
C ILE A 80 -7.09 -11.72 3.32
N LEU A 81 -6.74 -10.50 2.96
CA LEU A 81 -5.40 -9.93 3.19
C LEU A 81 -5.06 -9.88 4.69
N LEU A 82 -6.00 -9.42 5.51
CA LEU A 82 -5.81 -9.34 6.95
C LEU A 82 -5.67 -10.72 7.61
N ASP A 83 -6.43 -11.70 7.14
CA ASP A 83 -6.34 -13.08 7.67
C ASP A 83 -5.01 -13.72 7.24
N ASP A 84 -4.53 -13.49 6.03
CA ASP A 84 -3.20 -13.95 5.62
C ASP A 84 -2.10 -13.29 6.45
N ALA A 85 -2.16 -12.00 6.70
CA ALA A 85 -1.22 -11.30 7.58
C ALA A 85 -1.20 -11.92 8.99
N LYS A 86 -2.38 -12.17 9.56
CA LYS A 86 -2.52 -12.80 10.89
C LYS A 86 -1.99 -14.24 10.90
N SER A 87 -2.23 -15.01 9.84
CA SER A 87 -1.72 -16.39 9.72
C SER A 87 -0.19 -16.44 9.73
N ARG A 88 0.46 -15.37 9.31
CA ARG A 88 1.92 -15.15 9.34
C ARG A 88 2.41 -14.58 10.68
N ASN A 89 1.52 -14.44 11.67
CA ASN A 89 1.79 -13.80 12.95
C ASN A 89 2.25 -12.33 12.84
N LEU A 90 1.82 -11.63 11.79
CA LEU A 90 2.05 -10.20 11.65
C LEU A 90 1.07 -9.43 12.54
N SER A 91 1.59 -8.41 13.18
CA SER A 91 0.82 -7.46 13.98
C SER A 91 1.44 -6.08 13.85
N VAL A 92 0.70 -5.04 14.18
CA VAL A 92 1.17 -3.65 14.17
C VAL A 92 1.31 -3.19 15.61
N SER A 93 2.51 -2.77 16.00
CA SER A 93 2.74 -2.14 17.30
C SER A 93 2.28 -0.67 17.29
N ASP A 94 2.14 -0.06 18.47
CA ASP A 94 1.78 1.36 18.57
C ASP A 94 2.80 2.27 17.88
N GLU A 95 4.09 1.93 17.94
CA GLU A 95 5.16 2.67 17.28
C GLU A 95 5.09 2.55 15.74
N GLU A 96 4.83 1.35 15.24
CA GLU A 96 4.65 1.11 13.81
C GLU A 96 3.40 1.81 13.28
N LEU A 97 2.30 1.79 14.05
CA LEU A 97 1.08 2.51 13.70
C LEU A 97 1.31 4.02 13.66
N ALA A 98 2.03 4.57 14.64
CA ALA A 98 2.39 5.99 14.65
C ALA A 98 3.25 6.38 13.45
N SER A 99 4.24 5.55 13.09
CA SER A 99 5.12 5.77 11.94
C SER A 99 4.33 5.69 10.62
N PHE A 100 3.46 4.70 10.47
CA PHE A 100 2.57 4.58 9.33
C PHE A 100 1.66 5.81 9.21
N THR A 101 1.04 6.22 10.32
CA THR A 101 0.13 7.37 10.35
C THR A 101 0.87 8.66 9.98
N GLN A 102 2.09 8.85 10.53
CA GLN A 102 2.93 9.99 10.17
C GLN A 102 3.27 10.02 8.68
N SER A 103 3.55 8.86 8.06
CA SER A 103 3.90 8.77 6.64
C SER A 103 2.71 9.07 5.71
N VAL A 104 1.49 8.69 6.11
CA VAL A 104 0.28 8.83 5.29
C VAL A 104 -0.41 10.18 5.49
N TYR A 105 -0.47 10.65 6.74
CA TYR A 105 -1.24 11.86 7.10
C TYR A 105 -0.35 13.06 7.47
N GLY A 106 0.97 12.88 7.51
CA GLY A 106 1.90 13.94 7.95
C GLY A 106 1.86 14.22 9.44
N THR A 107 1.12 13.44 10.21
CA THR A 107 0.99 13.55 11.67
C THR A 107 0.71 12.18 12.28
N SER A 108 1.14 11.97 13.53
CA SER A 108 0.76 10.83 14.37
C SER A 108 -0.24 11.22 15.47
N ASP A 109 -0.82 12.40 15.40
CA ASP A 109 -1.85 12.88 16.33
C ASP A 109 -3.22 12.30 15.95
N TYR A 110 -3.58 11.19 16.58
CA TYR A 110 -4.86 10.51 16.36
C TYR A 110 -6.07 11.37 16.77
N ALA A 111 -5.91 12.26 17.76
CA ALA A 111 -6.99 13.17 18.17
C ALA A 111 -7.29 14.20 17.07
N ALA A 112 -6.25 14.74 16.42
CA ALA A 112 -6.42 15.64 15.28
C ALA A 112 -7.08 14.93 14.08
N ILE A 113 -6.67 13.70 13.78
CA ILE A 113 -7.28 12.87 12.73
C ILE A 113 -8.74 12.57 13.06
N ALA A 114 -9.03 12.14 14.28
CA ALA A 114 -10.38 11.85 14.75
C ALA A 114 -11.31 13.06 14.63
N GLN A 115 -10.84 14.25 14.99
CA GLN A 115 -11.57 15.51 14.85
C GLN A 115 -11.87 15.83 13.37
N GLN A 116 -10.89 15.65 12.50
CA GLN A 116 -11.03 15.92 11.06
C GLN A 116 -12.11 15.03 10.42
N TYR A 117 -12.16 13.76 10.81
CA TYR A 117 -13.10 12.78 10.27
C TYR A 117 -14.39 12.60 11.09
N GLN A 118 -14.54 13.34 12.19
CA GLN A 118 -15.71 13.30 13.10
C GLN A 118 -15.97 11.89 13.67
N ILE A 119 -14.91 11.20 14.03
CA ILE A 119 -14.90 9.88 14.69
C ILE A 119 -14.18 9.96 16.03
N SER A 120 -14.25 8.91 16.83
CA SER A 120 -13.45 8.81 18.06
C SER A 120 -11.97 8.51 17.75
N GLU A 121 -11.08 8.81 18.69
CA GLU A 121 -9.66 8.50 18.57
C GLU A 121 -9.41 6.98 18.43
N ASP A 122 -10.18 6.17 19.16
CA ASP A 122 -10.10 4.69 19.06
C ASP A 122 -10.55 4.19 17.68
N GLU A 123 -11.58 4.79 17.11
CA GLU A 123 -12.01 4.48 15.73
C GLU A 123 -10.96 4.91 14.71
N ALA A 124 -10.31 6.07 14.90
CA ALA A 124 -9.22 6.49 14.03
C ALA A 124 -8.06 5.49 14.07
N LYS A 125 -7.61 5.08 15.24
CA LYS A 125 -6.56 4.05 15.41
C LYS A 125 -6.96 2.73 14.76
N LYS A 126 -8.18 2.25 15.01
CA LYS A 126 -8.68 1.00 14.43
C LYS A 126 -8.71 1.05 12.91
N THR A 127 -9.19 2.14 12.33
CA THR A 127 -9.25 2.33 10.87
C THR A 127 -7.87 2.34 10.23
N LEU A 128 -6.84 2.83 10.94
CA LEU A 128 -5.47 2.90 10.45
C LEU A 128 -4.68 1.59 10.65
N THR A 129 -5.10 0.76 11.60
CA THR A 129 -4.42 -0.51 11.90
C THR A 129 -4.48 -1.50 10.73
N ASP A 130 -5.63 -1.65 10.08
CA ASP A 130 -5.81 -2.58 8.96
C ASP A 130 -4.92 -2.23 7.76
N PRO A 131 -4.87 -0.99 7.24
CA PRO A 131 -3.94 -0.60 6.19
C PRO A 131 -2.48 -0.75 6.59
N ALA A 132 -2.12 -0.44 7.83
CA ALA A 132 -0.76 -0.63 8.33
C ALA A 132 -0.37 -2.13 8.34
N LEU A 133 -1.29 -3.02 8.73
CA LEU A 133 -1.07 -4.47 8.72
C LEU A 133 -0.94 -5.00 7.29
N VAL A 134 -1.75 -4.53 6.34
CA VAL A 134 -1.62 -4.87 4.92
C VAL A 134 -0.27 -4.37 4.37
N GLY A 135 0.19 -3.19 4.78
CA GLY A 135 1.53 -2.70 4.46
C GLY A 135 2.63 -3.65 4.94
N LYS A 136 2.55 -4.11 6.19
CA LYS A 136 3.49 -5.13 6.72
C LYS A 136 3.42 -6.45 5.97
N LEU A 137 2.23 -6.89 5.57
CA LEU A 137 2.08 -8.09 4.74
C LEU A 137 2.83 -7.90 3.41
N ARG A 138 2.61 -6.77 2.73
CA ARG A 138 3.33 -6.45 1.48
C ARG A 138 4.84 -6.52 1.68
N ASP A 139 5.35 -5.85 2.71
CA ASP A 139 6.79 -5.80 3.00
C ASP A 139 7.38 -7.18 3.38
N SER A 140 6.53 -8.12 3.84
CA SER A 140 6.94 -9.49 4.16
C SER A 140 7.01 -10.42 2.93
N VAL A 141 6.32 -10.08 1.83
CA VAL A 141 6.20 -10.95 0.64
C VAL A 141 6.89 -10.36 -0.60
N VAL A 142 7.11 -9.06 -0.63
CA VAL A 142 7.89 -8.38 -1.66
C VAL A 142 9.37 -8.55 -1.34
N THR A 143 10.15 -8.96 -2.35
CA THR A 143 11.59 -9.22 -2.21
C THR A 143 12.45 -8.10 -2.79
N THR A 144 11.92 -7.34 -3.74
CA THR A 144 12.61 -6.19 -4.32
C THR A 144 12.75 -5.08 -3.28
N ALA A 145 14.00 -4.71 -2.99
CA ALA A 145 14.27 -3.54 -2.16
C ALA A 145 13.98 -2.25 -2.94
N LEU A 146 13.15 -1.38 -2.37
CA LEU A 146 12.93 -0.04 -2.93
C LEU A 146 14.03 0.89 -2.39
N PRO A 147 14.88 1.45 -3.27
CA PRO A 147 15.86 2.45 -2.85
C PRO A 147 15.15 3.75 -2.41
N ASP A 148 15.87 4.61 -1.72
CA ASP A 148 15.38 5.94 -1.41
C ASP A 148 15.06 6.71 -2.70
N GLN A 149 13.98 7.48 -2.68
CA GLN A 149 13.63 8.34 -3.80
C GLN A 149 14.70 9.43 -3.96
N PRO A 150 15.36 9.53 -5.11
CA PRO A 150 16.40 10.52 -5.28
C PRO A 150 15.83 11.95 -5.31
N GLU A 151 16.48 12.86 -4.62
CA GLU A 151 16.17 14.28 -4.69
C GLU A 151 16.90 14.92 -5.88
N ALA A 152 16.25 15.83 -6.60
CA ALA A 152 16.89 16.54 -7.69
C ALA A 152 18.03 17.45 -7.18
N PRO A 153 19.14 17.57 -7.93
CA PRO A 153 20.21 18.45 -7.53
C PRO A 153 19.73 19.93 -7.56
N ALA A 154 20.24 20.73 -6.63
CA ALA A 154 19.93 22.16 -6.60
C ALA A 154 20.40 22.83 -7.90
N GLN A 155 19.52 23.65 -8.47
CA GLN A 155 19.87 24.38 -9.69
C GLN A 155 20.94 25.45 -9.40
N PRO A 156 21.91 25.67 -10.33
CA PRO A 156 22.87 26.76 -10.19
C PRO A 156 22.18 28.13 -10.29
N ALA A 157 22.70 29.12 -9.60
CA ALA A 157 22.16 30.48 -9.62
C ALA A 157 22.22 31.09 -11.04
N ASP A 158 23.23 30.72 -11.84
CA ASP A 158 23.37 31.05 -13.26
C ASP A 158 23.45 29.76 -14.08
N PRO A 159 22.34 29.32 -14.69
CA PRO A 159 22.33 28.10 -15.52
C PRO A 159 23.22 28.17 -16.76
N SER A 160 23.64 29.38 -17.19
CA SER A 160 24.52 29.55 -18.35
C SER A 160 26.00 29.31 -18.01
N ASN A 161 26.34 29.23 -16.72
CA ASN A 161 27.70 29.06 -16.22
C ASN A 161 27.80 27.81 -15.32
N ASP A 162 27.83 26.64 -15.97
CA ASP A 162 27.92 25.34 -15.28
C ASP A 162 29.37 25.03 -14.88
N VAL A 163 29.83 25.68 -13.81
CA VAL A 163 31.15 25.41 -13.22
C VAL A 163 31.15 24.24 -12.27
N PRO A 164 32.19 23.38 -12.28
CA PRO A 164 32.32 22.31 -11.33
C PRO A 164 32.35 22.82 -9.89
N THR A 165 31.59 22.16 -9.00
CA THR A 165 31.58 22.47 -7.57
C THR A 165 31.68 21.20 -6.73
N GLU A 166 32.23 21.35 -5.52
CA GLU A 166 32.32 20.26 -4.53
C GLU A 166 30.92 19.77 -4.13
N ALA A 167 29.93 20.65 -4.08
CA ALA A 167 28.55 20.29 -3.76
C ALA A 167 27.96 19.30 -4.77
N TYR A 168 28.15 19.56 -6.07
CA TYR A 168 27.72 18.62 -7.11
C TYR A 168 28.56 17.35 -7.13
N ALA A 169 29.87 17.43 -6.83
CA ALA A 169 30.70 16.23 -6.69
C ALA A 169 30.20 15.33 -5.58
N THR A 170 29.93 15.88 -4.40
CA THR A 170 29.38 15.14 -3.26
C THR A 170 28.03 14.49 -3.60
N TYR A 171 27.16 15.23 -4.28
CA TYR A 171 25.88 14.72 -4.72
C TYR A 171 26.04 13.55 -5.72
N VAL A 172 26.84 13.72 -6.77
CA VAL A 172 27.08 12.69 -7.78
C VAL A 172 27.69 11.44 -7.13
N ILE A 173 28.83 11.60 -6.45
CA ILE A 173 29.56 10.48 -5.82
C ILE A 173 28.68 9.74 -4.81
N GLY A 174 27.80 10.45 -4.08
CA GLY A 174 26.84 9.83 -3.18
C GLY A 174 25.83 8.90 -3.89
N LEU A 175 25.49 9.17 -5.14
CA LEU A 175 24.60 8.32 -5.94
C LEU A 175 25.32 7.13 -6.58
N LEU A 176 26.61 7.26 -6.89
CA LEU A 176 27.36 6.22 -7.63
C LEU A 176 27.54 4.91 -6.85
N GLY A 177 27.52 4.96 -5.53
CA GLY A 177 27.62 3.77 -4.67
C GLY A 177 28.89 2.95 -4.97
N ASP A 178 28.73 1.68 -5.28
CA ASP A 178 29.81 0.75 -5.58
C ASP A 178 30.48 0.95 -6.95
N GLU A 179 29.94 1.82 -7.80
CA GLU A 179 30.57 2.16 -9.08
C GLU A 179 31.73 3.17 -8.92
N TRP A 180 31.88 3.82 -7.73
CA TRP A 180 32.91 4.80 -7.47
C TRP A 180 33.89 4.36 -6.37
N ASP A 181 35.19 4.47 -6.67
CA ASP A 181 36.24 4.28 -5.70
C ASP A 181 36.67 5.63 -5.10
N SER A 182 36.07 5.97 -3.96
CA SER A 182 36.36 7.24 -3.27
C SER A 182 37.78 7.34 -2.73
N ALA A 183 38.50 6.23 -2.56
CA ALA A 183 39.88 6.25 -2.08
C ALA A 183 40.85 6.68 -3.18
N ASN A 184 40.56 6.33 -4.43
CA ASN A 184 41.39 6.64 -5.59
C ASN A 184 40.78 7.73 -6.49
N ASP A 185 39.60 8.25 -6.12
CA ASP A 185 38.86 9.29 -6.86
C ASP A 185 38.62 8.93 -8.33
N THR A 186 38.15 7.69 -8.56
CA THR A 186 37.95 7.14 -9.90
C THR A 186 36.85 6.09 -9.94
N TRP A 187 36.48 5.65 -11.13
CA TRP A 187 35.53 4.56 -11.30
C TRP A 187 36.07 3.24 -10.75
N ALA A 188 35.31 2.58 -9.89
CA ALA A 188 35.62 1.25 -9.35
C ALA A 188 35.32 0.15 -10.37
N ARG A 189 34.31 0.37 -11.22
CA ARG A 189 33.91 -0.52 -12.31
C ARG A 189 33.29 0.25 -13.47
N THR A 190 33.28 -0.37 -14.65
CA THR A 190 32.88 0.27 -15.92
C THR A 190 31.67 -0.41 -16.58
N ASP A 191 31.02 -1.32 -15.90
CA ASP A 191 29.86 -2.08 -16.36
C ASP A 191 28.55 -1.63 -15.69
N GLY A 192 28.57 -0.55 -14.92
CA GLY A 192 27.43 -0.02 -14.20
C GLY A 192 26.61 0.99 -15.00
N ASP A 193 25.38 1.24 -14.53
CA ASP A 193 24.44 2.16 -15.15
C ASP A 193 24.91 3.61 -15.09
N TYR A 194 25.56 3.98 -13.98
CA TYR A 194 26.11 5.31 -13.84
C TYR A 194 27.32 5.53 -14.75
N TYR A 195 28.22 4.56 -14.83
CA TYR A 195 29.37 4.65 -15.75
C TYR A 195 28.90 4.83 -17.20
N ALA A 196 27.90 4.06 -17.62
CA ALA A 196 27.38 4.13 -18.98
C ALA A 196 26.91 5.54 -19.39
N VAL A 197 26.42 6.33 -18.44
CA VAL A 197 25.90 7.68 -18.68
C VAL A 197 26.92 8.76 -18.35
N LEU A 198 27.73 8.55 -17.31
CA LEU A 198 28.57 9.60 -16.71
C LEU A 198 30.04 9.53 -17.11
N SER A 199 30.48 8.48 -17.80
CA SER A 199 31.90 8.31 -18.19
C SER A 199 32.46 9.46 -19.06
N GLY A 200 31.61 10.26 -19.69
CA GLY A 200 32.00 11.45 -20.46
C GLY A 200 32.08 12.74 -19.65
N TYR A 201 31.74 12.71 -18.37
CA TYR A 201 31.82 13.88 -17.49
C TYR A 201 33.09 13.83 -16.65
N GLU A 202 33.64 14.98 -16.37
CA GLU A 202 34.74 15.12 -15.40
C GLU A 202 34.14 15.13 -14.00
N ILE A 203 34.43 14.06 -13.22
CA ILE A 203 33.96 13.86 -11.85
C ILE A 203 35.19 13.60 -10.99
N SER A 204 35.30 14.34 -9.93
CA SER A 204 36.32 14.15 -8.89
C SER A 204 35.73 14.56 -7.53
N SER A 205 36.39 14.21 -6.44
CA SER A 205 36.00 14.64 -5.08
C SER A 205 35.98 16.17 -4.93
N SER A 206 36.75 16.89 -5.75
CA SER A 206 36.83 18.35 -5.73
C SER A 206 35.81 19.06 -6.60
N GLY A 207 35.19 18.38 -7.58
CA GLY A 207 34.22 19.03 -8.46
C GLY A 207 33.51 18.12 -9.44
N ALA A 208 32.25 18.44 -9.65
CA ALA A 208 31.42 17.97 -10.76
C ALA A 208 30.52 19.13 -11.22
N THR A 209 30.05 19.08 -12.48
CA THR A 209 29.12 20.07 -13.02
C THR A 209 27.68 19.77 -12.64
N TYR A 210 26.78 20.74 -12.71
CA TYR A 210 25.34 20.52 -12.59
C TYR A 210 24.83 19.56 -13.66
N ALA A 211 25.34 19.61 -14.87
CA ALA A 211 25.00 18.67 -15.93
C ALA A 211 25.30 17.21 -15.53
N ALA A 212 26.47 16.96 -14.91
CA ALA A 212 26.80 15.65 -14.37
C ALA A 212 25.83 15.24 -13.23
N ALA A 213 25.53 16.18 -12.33
CA ALA A 213 24.57 15.92 -11.23
C ALA A 213 23.15 15.61 -11.75
N GLN A 214 22.70 16.33 -12.77
CA GLN A 214 21.41 16.07 -13.40
C GLN A 214 21.38 14.72 -14.14
N ALA A 215 22.49 14.35 -14.81
CA ALA A 215 22.61 13.04 -15.44
C ALA A 215 22.61 11.90 -14.42
N ALA A 216 23.32 12.06 -13.30
CA ALA A 216 23.30 11.09 -12.18
C ALA A 216 21.89 10.95 -11.57
N PHE A 217 21.21 12.07 -11.34
CA PHE A 217 19.82 12.07 -10.89
C PHE A 217 18.90 11.27 -11.81
N ASN A 218 19.02 11.47 -13.12
CA ASN A 218 18.18 10.76 -14.10
C ASN A 218 18.39 9.25 -14.05
N VAL A 219 19.63 8.78 -13.87
CA VAL A 219 19.93 7.36 -13.65
C VAL A 219 19.30 6.86 -12.34
N ALA A 220 19.51 7.58 -11.24
CA ALA A 220 18.94 7.22 -9.93
C ALA A 220 17.40 7.15 -9.97
N ASN A 221 16.78 8.14 -10.59
CA ASN A 221 15.31 8.20 -10.73
C ASN A 221 14.78 7.06 -11.62
N SER A 222 15.51 6.68 -12.67
CA SER A 222 15.15 5.52 -13.50
C SER A 222 15.24 4.21 -12.71
N LYS A 223 16.30 4.03 -11.92
CA LYS A 223 16.47 2.85 -11.03
C LYS A 223 15.35 2.79 -9.97
N TYR A 224 15.04 3.93 -9.35
CA TYR A 224 13.91 4.02 -8.41
C TYR A 224 12.58 3.63 -9.07
N ALA A 225 12.29 4.19 -10.25
CA ALA A 225 11.03 3.90 -10.96
C ALA A 225 10.92 2.42 -11.36
N GLN A 226 12.01 1.78 -11.79
CA GLN A 226 12.04 0.35 -12.11
C GLN A 226 11.80 -0.51 -10.85
N ALA A 227 12.49 -0.22 -9.74
CA ALA A 227 12.28 -0.90 -8.48
C ALA A 227 10.85 -0.73 -7.96
N TYR A 228 10.28 0.48 -8.05
CA TYR A 228 8.91 0.77 -7.67
C TYR A 228 7.90 -0.06 -8.49
N GLN A 229 8.08 -0.15 -9.80
CA GLN A 229 7.24 -0.99 -10.67
C GLN A 229 7.37 -2.47 -10.30
N GLN A 230 8.58 -2.95 -10.03
CA GLN A 230 8.80 -4.36 -9.66
C GLN A 230 8.15 -4.67 -8.31
N VAL A 231 8.27 -3.82 -7.31
CA VAL A 231 7.56 -3.92 -6.02
C VAL A 231 6.05 -4.04 -6.25
N GLY A 232 5.48 -3.20 -7.13
CA GLY A 232 4.06 -3.25 -7.47
C GLY A 232 3.65 -4.55 -8.18
N GLN A 233 4.49 -5.07 -9.07
CA GLN A 233 4.26 -6.34 -9.75
C GLN A 233 4.32 -7.52 -8.78
N GLU A 234 5.35 -7.62 -7.94
CA GLU A 234 5.48 -8.67 -6.93
C GLU A 234 4.27 -8.70 -5.99
N TRP A 235 3.83 -7.53 -5.53
CA TRP A 235 2.64 -7.42 -4.70
C TRP A 235 1.37 -7.87 -5.44
N THR A 236 1.17 -7.42 -6.66
CA THR A 236 0.01 -7.78 -7.48
C THR A 236 -0.01 -9.29 -7.77
N ASP A 237 1.13 -9.87 -8.10
CA ASP A 237 1.28 -11.31 -8.33
C ASP A 237 0.98 -12.11 -7.05
N TYR A 238 1.48 -11.64 -5.92
CA TYR A 238 1.17 -12.27 -4.64
C TYR A 238 -0.34 -12.26 -4.36
N VAL A 239 -0.96 -11.09 -4.43
CA VAL A 239 -2.40 -10.95 -4.13
C VAL A 239 -3.25 -11.79 -5.08
N ASN A 240 -3.04 -11.68 -6.39
CA ASN A 240 -3.92 -12.31 -7.37
C ASN A 240 -3.63 -13.80 -7.54
N ASN A 241 -2.37 -14.18 -7.66
CA ASN A 241 -1.97 -15.52 -8.08
C ASN A 241 -1.65 -16.46 -6.93
N GLN A 242 -1.27 -15.92 -5.75
CA GLN A 242 -0.93 -16.75 -4.60
C GLN A 242 -2.01 -16.73 -3.51
N LEU A 243 -2.69 -15.60 -3.29
CA LEU A 243 -3.68 -15.47 -2.23
C LEU A 243 -5.11 -15.59 -2.75
N MET A 244 -5.57 -14.70 -3.64
CA MET A 244 -6.97 -14.70 -4.12
C MET A 244 -7.30 -15.94 -4.96
N SER A 245 -6.33 -16.54 -5.65
CA SER A 245 -6.52 -17.79 -6.39
C SER A 245 -6.87 -18.99 -5.47
N LYS A 246 -6.54 -18.92 -4.19
CA LYS A 246 -6.87 -19.95 -3.18
C LYS A 246 -8.16 -19.66 -2.43
N ALA A 247 -8.72 -18.46 -2.60
CA ALA A 247 -9.94 -18.04 -1.95
C ALA A 247 -11.15 -18.22 -2.88
N SER A 248 -12.32 -18.42 -2.29
CA SER A 248 -13.59 -18.29 -2.98
C SER A 248 -14.49 -17.32 -2.23
N ILE A 249 -15.19 -16.44 -2.95
CA ILE A 249 -16.08 -15.43 -2.35
C ILE A 249 -17.49 -15.71 -2.85
N GLN A 250 -18.44 -15.83 -1.92
CA GLN A 250 -19.86 -15.94 -2.19
C GLN A 250 -20.56 -14.67 -1.73
N ILE A 251 -21.38 -14.08 -2.60
CA ILE A 251 -22.18 -12.89 -2.32
C ILE A 251 -23.65 -13.24 -2.48
N GLY A 252 -24.48 -12.93 -1.47
CA GLY A 252 -25.90 -13.23 -1.44
C GLY A 252 -26.76 -12.41 -2.43
N SER A 253 -26.17 -11.37 -3.02
CA SER A 253 -26.81 -10.54 -4.05
C SER A 253 -25.99 -10.63 -5.34
N LEU A 254 -26.37 -11.52 -6.23
CA LEU A 254 -25.96 -11.53 -7.65
C LEU A 254 -27.01 -10.84 -8.50
N VAL A 255 -27.52 -9.70 -8.06
CA VAL A 255 -28.36 -8.89 -8.95
C VAL A 255 -27.43 -8.20 -9.93
N SER A 256 -27.26 -8.83 -11.09
CA SER A 256 -26.90 -8.12 -12.32
C SER A 256 -27.99 -7.08 -12.56
N ALA A 257 -27.72 -5.83 -12.21
CA ALA A 257 -28.41 -4.75 -12.88
C ALA A 257 -27.92 -4.80 -14.32
N ILE A 258 -28.76 -5.32 -15.21
CA ILE A 258 -28.66 -5.14 -16.65
C ILE A 258 -29.07 -3.70 -16.97
#